data_c7a76eaf41f3e621cc56617713698501
#
_entry.id   c7a76eaf41f3e621cc56617713698501
#
_cell.length_a   1.000
_cell.length_b   1.000
_cell.length_c   1.000
_cell.angle_alpha   90.00
_cell.angle_beta   90.00
_cell.angle_gamma   90.00
#
_symmetry.space_group_name_H-M   'P 1'
#
loop_
_entity.id
_entity.type
_entity.pdbx_description
1 polymer ?
#
loop_
_entity_poly.entity_id
_entity_poly.type
_entity_poly.pdbx_seq_one_letter_code
_entity_poly.pdbx_strand_id
1 'polypeptide(L)'
;MWYAIILAGGSGSRMGAGCNKVLLSLRGEPVILRSLRAFEGLVDGVVLVSREEDIPAMQALLSDSGLHAVIVPGGSTRQESVWNGLCALPDGDNHVLIHDGARCLVDADTIRRCMESVRQHGTGVAAIPVVDTIKQVDAQQIVVNTPDRSALMAVQTPQAFDVSLIRRAHESAMSEGFTGTDDASLVERLGLPVRLTQGSRTNIKLTTPEDVNMAEAFLGSDYPALRVGQGYDVHRLVEDRDLILCGVKVPHTLGLLGHSDADVALHALMDAMLGAMALGDIGKHFPDTDERYRGISSMKLLTHVVSLLKEHRARVTNCDVTIVAQKPKLLPYIPQMRQNVAEALSLPLDRVNVKATTTEHLSFEGRQEGISAQAICMVLQA
;
A
#
# COMPACT_ATOMS: atom_id res chain seq x y z
N MET A 1 7.51 -6.15 35.29
CA MET A 1 7.25 -6.69 33.95
C MET A 1 6.37 -5.72 33.16
N TRP A 2 6.41 -5.78 31.81
CA TRP A 2 5.62 -4.91 30.96
C TRP A 2 4.55 -5.70 30.22
N TYR A 3 3.32 -5.21 30.23
CA TYR A 3 2.21 -5.82 29.48
C TYR A 3 1.55 -4.81 28.55
N ALA A 4 0.97 -5.27 27.45
CA ALA A 4 0.12 -4.46 26.61
C ALA A 4 -1.33 -4.98 26.66
N ILE A 5 -2.30 -4.07 26.80
CA ILE A 5 -3.71 -4.35 26.61
C ILE A 5 -4.13 -3.69 25.30
N ILE A 6 -4.45 -4.52 24.30
CA ILE A 6 -4.86 -4.07 22.98
C ILE A 6 -6.37 -4.19 22.83
N LEU A 7 -7.04 -3.05 22.60
CA LEU A 7 -8.50 -2.97 22.54
C LEU A 7 -9.00 -3.19 21.10
N ALA A 8 -9.73 -4.27 20.90
CA ALA A 8 -10.31 -4.68 19.60
C ALA A 8 -11.85 -4.73 19.60
N GLY A 9 -12.52 -4.17 20.62
CA GLY A 9 -13.98 -4.26 20.83
C GLY A 9 -14.86 -3.29 20.05
N GLY A 10 -14.31 -2.42 19.19
CA GLY A 10 -15.08 -1.39 18.49
C GLY A 10 -16.00 -1.96 17.40
N SER A 11 -17.29 -1.57 17.38
CA SER A 11 -18.30 -2.05 16.44
C SER A 11 -18.07 -1.66 14.96
N GLY A 12 -17.15 -0.73 14.67
CA GLY A 12 -16.89 -0.26 13.31
C GLY A 12 -18.07 0.43 12.59
N SER A 13 -19.12 0.80 13.32
CA SER A 13 -20.38 1.34 12.73
C SER A 13 -20.18 2.51 11.78
N ARG A 14 -19.17 3.36 12.02
CA ARG A 14 -18.82 4.51 11.17
C ARG A 14 -18.09 4.13 9.87
N MET A 15 -17.58 2.90 9.78
CA MET A 15 -16.87 2.39 8.59
C MET A 15 -17.80 1.77 7.55
N GLY A 16 -19.07 1.53 7.87
CA GLY A 16 -20.04 0.91 6.96
C GLY A 16 -19.70 -0.53 6.50
N ALA A 17 -18.68 -1.15 7.10
CA ALA A 17 -18.09 -2.40 6.59
C ALA A 17 -18.80 -3.68 7.07
N GLY A 18 -19.82 -3.58 7.92
CA GLY A 18 -20.55 -4.76 8.46
C GLY A 18 -19.69 -5.71 9.33
N CYS A 19 -18.41 -5.40 9.56
CA CYS A 19 -17.47 -6.18 10.36
C CYS A 19 -16.64 -5.28 11.29
N ASN A 20 -15.95 -5.88 12.25
CA ASN A 20 -15.02 -5.16 13.13
C ASN A 20 -13.86 -4.57 12.30
N LYS A 21 -13.70 -3.25 12.36
CA LYS A 21 -12.70 -2.50 11.58
C LYS A 21 -11.24 -2.95 11.78
N VAL A 22 -10.92 -3.54 12.93
CA VAL A 22 -9.56 -4.04 13.20
C VAL A 22 -9.26 -5.36 12.47
N LEU A 23 -10.29 -6.02 11.92
CA LEU A 23 -10.16 -7.18 11.03
C LEU A 23 -9.97 -6.80 9.56
N LEU A 24 -10.18 -5.53 9.20
CA LEU A 24 -9.94 -5.06 7.84
C LEU A 24 -8.48 -5.22 7.47
N SER A 25 -8.24 -5.59 6.21
CA SER A 25 -6.89 -5.69 5.68
C SER A 25 -6.34 -4.32 5.31
N LEU A 26 -5.15 -4.01 5.79
CA LEU A 26 -4.35 -2.85 5.41
C LEU A 26 -3.08 -3.37 4.73
N ARG A 27 -3.01 -3.23 3.40
CA ARG A 27 -1.93 -3.81 2.57
C ARG A 27 -1.70 -5.31 2.79
N GLY A 28 -2.77 -6.07 2.76
CA GLY A 28 -2.70 -7.53 2.87
C GLY A 28 -2.52 -8.08 4.29
N GLU A 29 -2.38 -7.20 5.32
CA GLU A 29 -2.30 -7.61 6.72
C GLU A 29 -3.46 -7.01 7.53
N PRO A 30 -4.16 -7.78 8.37
CA PRO A 30 -5.18 -7.27 9.26
C PRO A 30 -4.66 -6.16 10.19
N VAL A 31 -5.46 -5.10 10.38
CA VAL A 31 -5.14 -3.95 11.23
C VAL A 31 -4.70 -4.39 12.63
N ILE A 32 -5.39 -5.38 13.20
CA ILE A 32 -5.08 -5.87 14.56
C ILE A 32 -3.70 -6.52 14.64
N LEU A 33 -3.28 -7.29 13.63
CA LEU A 33 -1.96 -7.92 13.63
C LEU A 33 -0.85 -6.88 13.58
N ARG A 34 -1.03 -5.81 12.81
CA ARG A 34 -0.08 -4.68 12.81
C ARG A 34 0.05 -4.04 14.18
N SER A 35 -1.09 -3.82 14.85
CA SER A 35 -1.08 -3.26 16.20
C SER A 35 -0.37 -4.18 17.20
N LEU A 36 -0.57 -5.50 17.11
CA LEU A 36 0.11 -6.47 17.96
C LEU A 36 1.63 -6.52 17.71
N ARG A 37 2.03 -6.53 16.41
CA ARG A 37 3.46 -6.52 16.03
C ARG A 37 4.23 -5.32 16.55
N ALA A 38 3.57 -4.16 16.68
CA ALA A 38 4.22 -2.97 17.21
C ALA A 38 4.72 -3.13 18.65
N PHE A 39 4.15 -4.06 19.43
CA PHE A 39 4.54 -4.36 20.80
C PHE A 39 5.45 -5.59 20.92
N GLU A 40 5.66 -6.34 19.83
CA GLU A 40 6.52 -7.54 19.83
C GLU A 40 7.96 -7.19 20.24
N GLY A 41 8.52 -7.95 21.18
CA GLY A 41 9.86 -7.71 21.71
C GLY A 41 10.00 -6.47 22.61
N LEU A 42 8.91 -5.70 22.85
CA LEU A 42 8.91 -4.55 23.77
C LEU A 42 8.23 -4.87 25.09
N VAL A 43 7.32 -5.84 25.13
CA VAL A 43 6.55 -6.22 26.32
C VAL A 43 6.70 -7.72 26.61
N ASP A 44 6.50 -8.09 27.86
CA ASP A 44 6.61 -9.48 28.34
C ASP A 44 5.34 -10.29 28.02
N GLY A 45 4.20 -9.61 27.77
CA GLY A 45 2.95 -10.27 27.41
C GLY A 45 1.91 -9.29 26.85
N VAL A 46 0.98 -9.85 26.08
CA VAL A 46 -0.12 -9.07 25.46
C VAL A 46 -1.46 -9.69 25.85
N VAL A 47 -2.41 -8.82 26.23
CA VAL A 47 -3.82 -9.14 26.41
C VAL A 47 -4.60 -8.45 25.29
N LEU A 48 -5.28 -9.25 24.47
CA LEU A 48 -6.14 -8.76 23.39
C LEU A 48 -7.59 -8.78 23.88
N VAL A 49 -8.19 -7.61 24.01
CA VAL A 49 -9.60 -7.48 24.45
C VAL A 49 -10.49 -7.35 23.21
N SER A 50 -11.32 -8.35 22.96
CA SER A 50 -12.17 -8.45 21.77
C SER A 50 -13.63 -8.61 22.12
N ARG A 51 -14.54 -8.28 21.19
CA ARG A 51 -15.93 -8.69 21.30
C ARG A 51 -16.01 -10.21 21.30
N GLU A 52 -16.94 -10.75 22.05
CA GLU A 52 -17.12 -12.20 22.19
C GLU A 52 -17.32 -12.89 20.81
N GLU A 53 -18.10 -12.26 19.94
CA GLU A 53 -18.38 -12.73 18.58
C GLU A 53 -17.15 -12.75 17.65
N ASP A 54 -16.13 -11.93 17.92
CA ASP A 54 -14.90 -11.85 17.12
C ASP A 54 -13.78 -12.75 17.64
N ILE A 55 -13.91 -13.34 18.84
CA ILE A 55 -12.85 -14.17 19.46
C ILE A 55 -12.38 -15.31 18.55
N PRO A 56 -13.27 -16.09 17.89
CA PRO A 56 -12.82 -17.15 16.98
C PRO A 56 -11.95 -16.64 15.83
N ALA A 57 -12.30 -15.48 15.25
CA ALA A 57 -11.53 -14.86 14.17
C ALA A 57 -10.16 -14.39 14.68
N MET A 58 -10.10 -13.79 15.89
CA MET A 58 -8.85 -13.36 16.52
C MET A 58 -7.92 -14.54 16.81
N GLN A 59 -8.48 -15.66 17.30
CA GLN A 59 -7.71 -16.89 17.56
C GLN A 59 -7.08 -17.45 16.28
N ALA A 60 -7.85 -17.51 15.19
CA ALA A 60 -7.34 -17.95 13.89
C ALA A 60 -6.21 -17.06 13.41
N LEU A 61 -6.38 -15.74 13.45
CA LEU A 61 -5.36 -14.76 13.05
C LEU A 61 -4.06 -14.89 13.87
N LEU A 62 -4.16 -15.08 15.18
CA LEU A 62 -2.98 -15.27 16.05
C LEU A 62 -2.26 -16.59 15.69
N SER A 63 -3.00 -17.68 15.49
CA SER A 63 -2.42 -18.98 15.12
C SER A 63 -1.64 -18.90 13.81
N ASP A 64 -2.20 -18.22 12.81
CA ASP A 64 -1.58 -18.11 11.48
C ASP A 64 -0.38 -17.15 11.45
N SER A 65 -0.36 -16.15 12.35
CA SER A 65 0.66 -15.09 12.36
C SER A 65 1.90 -15.40 13.21
N GLY A 66 1.82 -16.41 14.08
CA GLY A 66 2.84 -16.72 15.08
C GLY A 66 2.92 -15.71 16.24
N LEU A 67 1.98 -14.77 16.34
CA LEU A 67 1.87 -13.84 17.47
C LEU A 67 1.14 -14.48 18.66
N HIS A 68 1.56 -14.10 19.85
CA HIS A 68 0.97 -14.61 21.08
C HIS A 68 0.26 -13.51 21.87
N ALA A 69 -1.00 -13.75 22.23
CA ALA A 69 -1.77 -12.90 23.12
C ALA A 69 -2.80 -13.72 23.89
N VAL A 70 -3.07 -13.33 25.13
CA VAL A 70 -4.22 -13.84 25.88
C VAL A 70 -5.45 -13.08 25.41
N ILE A 71 -6.47 -13.78 24.89
CA ILE A 71 -7.71 -13.12 24.45
C ILE A 71 -8.72 -13.15 25.59
N VAL A 72 -9.30 -11.98 25.86
CA VAL A 72 -10.38 -11.81 26.83
C VAL A 72 -11.58 -11.09 26.21
N PRO A 73 -12.81 -11.40 26.66
CA PRO A 73 -13.99 -10.67 26.20
C PRO A 73 -13.99 -9.22 26.70
N GLY A 74 -14.40 -8.29 25.86
CA GLY A 74 -14.63 -6.90 26.21
C GLY A 74 -15.89 -6.73 27.04
N GLY A 75 -16.06 -5.54 27.59
CA GLY A 75 -17.27 -5.10 28.27
C GLY A 75 -18.20 -4.28 27.37
N SER A 76 -19.28 -3.76 27.94
CA SER A 76 -20.26 -2.90 27.23
C SER A 76 -19.68 -1.51 26.90
N THR A 77 -18.65 -1.09 27.62
CA THR A 77 -17.94 0.17 27.43
C THR A 77 -16.44 -0.05 27.19
N ARG A 78 -15.75 1.01 26.68
CA ARG A 78 -14.29 0.98 26.58
C ARG A 78 -13.63 0.79 27.94
N GLN A 79 -14.15 1.47 28.99
CA GLN A 79 -13.64 1.39 30.34
C GLN A 79 -13.76 -0.03 30.92
N GLU A 80 -14.91 -0.70 30.77
CA GLU A 80 -15.10 -2.08 31.17
C GLU A 80 -14.18 -3.05 30.39
N SER A 81 -13.99 -2.80 29.10
CA SER A 81 -13.07 -3.59 28.28
C SER A 81 -11.64 -3.49 28.80
N VAL A 82 -11.17 -2.29 29.18
CA VAL A 82 -9.87 -2.09 29.82
C VAL A 82 -9.80 -2.81 31.15
N TRP A 83 -10.84 -2.72 31.96
CA TRP A 83 -10.91 -3.41 33.27
C TRP A 83 -10.77 -4.92 33.11
N ASN A 84 -11.49 -5.52 32.16
CA ASN A 84 -11.36 -6.95 31.87
C ASN A 84 -9.92 -7.32 31.47
N GLY A 85 -9.26 -6.49 30.66
CA GLY A 85 -7.85 -6.65 30.32
C GLY A 85 -6.93 -6.55 31.53
N LEU A 86 -7.16 -5.60 32.43
CA LEU A 86 -6.38 -5.43 33.67
C LEU A 86 -6.55 -6.61 34.63
N CYS A 87 -7.74 -7.21 34.71
CA CYS A 87 -8.00 -8.41 35.52
C CYS A 87 -7.27 -9.65 35.00
N ALA A 88 -6.94 -9.71 33.71
CA ALA A 88 -6.20 -10.82 33.11
C ALA A 88 -4.67 -10.70 33.28
N LEU A 89 -4.17 -9.57 33.80
CA LEU A 89 -2.74 -9.41 34.05
C LEU A 89 -2.33 -10.15 35.32
N PRO A 90 -1.12 -10.76 35.35
CA PRO A 90 -0.61 -11.39 36.57
C PRO A 90 -0.40 -10.37 37.69
N ASP A 91 -0.44 -10.85 38.93
CA ASP A 91 -0.13 -10.06 40.10
C ASP A 91 1.35 -9.68 40.17
N GLY A 92 1.65 -8.56 40.87
CA GLY A 92 3.00 -8.08 41.07
C GLY A 92 3.19 -6.63 40.62
N ASP A 93 4.42 -6.14 40.76
CA ASP A 93 4.83 -4.78 40.32
C ASP A 93 5.00 -4.79 38.80
N ASN A 94 3.88 -4.59 38.13
CA ASN A 94 3.79 -4.60 36.69
C ASN A 94 3.43 -3.21 36.14
N HIS A 95 3.80 -2.97 34.88
CA HIS A 95 3.41 -1.80 34.12
C HIS A 95 2.55 -2.24 32.94
N VAL A 96 1.64 -1.39 32.50
CA VAL A 96 0.74 -1.68 31.38
C VAL A 96 0.71 -0.54 30.39
N LEU A 97 0.65 -0.90 29.10
CA LEU A 97 0.36 -0.01 27.98
C LEU A 97 -1.03 -0.34 27.46
N ILE A 98 -1.97 0.57 27.58
CA ILE A 98 -3.34 0.42 27.06
C ILE A 98 -3.38 1.06 25.68
N HIS A 99 -3.73 0.27 24.66
CA HIS A 99 -3.65 0.73 23.27
C HIS A 99 -4.89 0.36 22.45
N ASP A 100 -5.35 1.32 21.66
CA ASP A 100 -6.43 1.08 20.71
C ASP A 100 -5.92 0.23 19.54
N GLY A 101 -6.45 -0.96 19.33
CA GLY A 101 -6.10 -1.84 18.20
C GLY A 101 -6.36 -1.24 16.82
N ALA A 102 -7.12 -0.15 16.74
CA ALA A 102 -7.33 0.64 15.53
C ALA A 102 -6.24 1.70 15.27
N ARG A 103 -5.17 1.78 16.06
CA ARG A 103 -4.00 2.64 15.86
C ARG A 103 -2.78 1.80 15.43
N CYS A 104 -2.91 1.12 14.31
CA CYS A 104 -1.95 0.13 13.82
C CYS A 104 -0.62 0.70 13.31
N LEU A 105 -0.43 2.02 13.38
CA LEU A 105 0.78 2.71 12.93
C LEU A 105 1.58 3.30 14.10
N VAL A 106 1.34 2.83 15.32
CA VAL A 106 2.17 3.22 16.46
C VAL A 106 3.61 2.73 16.25
N ASP A 107 4.58 3.63 16.42
CA ASP A 107 6.00 3.30 16.30
C ASP A 107 6.61 2.88 17.64
N ALA A 108 7.69 2.10 17.58
CA ALA A 108 8.39 1.61 18.75
C ALA A 108 8.93 2.75 19.65
N ASP A 109 9.28 3.88 19.08
CA ASP A 109 9.82 5.01 19.85
C ASP A 109 8.73 5.71 20.67
N THR A 110 7.51 5.80 20.12
CA THR A 110 6.34 6.28 20.90
C THR A 110 6.06 5.34 22.08
N ILE A 111 6.10 4.02 21.86
CA ILE A 111 5.92 3.03 22.94
C ILE A 111 7.01 3.18 24.00
N ARG A 112 8.28 3.23 23.60
CA ARG A 112 9.42 3.39 24.52
C ARG A 112 9.34 4.68 25.35
N ARG A 113 8.95 5.81 24.73
CA ARG A 113 8.76 7.08 25.48
C ARG A 113 7.68 6.96 26.54
N CYS A 114 6.57 6.28 26.28
CA CYS A 114 5.54 6.01 27.27
C CYS A 114 6.09 5.14 28.41
N MET A 115 6.81 4.07 28.09
CA MET A 115 7.42 3.18 29.08
C MET A 115 8.43 3.92 29.99
N GLU A 116 9.27 4.76 29.40
CA GLU A 116 10.26 5.55 30.17
C GLU A 116 9.57 6.56 31.09
N SER A 117 8.50 7.21 30.64
CA SER A 117 7.73 8.13 31.47
C SER A 117 7.08 7.42 32.67
N VAL A 118 6.60 6.18 32.49
CA VAL A 118 6.07 5.39 33.62
C VAL A 118 7.13 5.08 34.65
N ARG A 119 8.34 4.67 34.22
CA ARG A 119 9.45 4.41 35.15
C ARG A 119 9.81 5.62 36.02
N GLN A 120 9.65 6.83 35.48
CA GLN A 120 10.02 8.09 36.17
C GLN A 120 8.86 8.70 36.93
N HIS A 121 7.63 8.51 36.46
CA HIS A 121 6.47 9.29 36.93
C HIS A 121 5.22 8.46 37.23
N GLY A 122 5.25 7.14 37.00
CA GLY A 122 4.10 6.25 37.15
C GLY A 122 3.06 6.34 36.01
N THR A 123 3.19 7.34 35.13
CA THR A 123 2.27 7.58 34.00
C THR A 123 3.03 8.01 32.74
N GLY A 124 2.51 7.65 31.56
CA GLY A 124 3.09 8.06 30.28
C GLY A 124 2.08 7.95 29.15
N VAL A 125 1.53 9.06 28.69
CA VAL A 125 0.43 9.10 27.71
C VAL A 125 0.88 9.77 26.43
N ALA A 126 0.80 9.05 25.31
CA ALA A 126 1.16 9.59 24.01
C ALA A 126 0.20 10.71 23.60
N ALA A 127 0.74 11.85 23.18
CA ALA A 127 -0.04 12.99 22.71
C ALA A 127 0.72 13.81 21.68
N ILE A 128 -0.01 14.53 20.84
CA ILE A 128 0.54 15.46 19.84
C ILE A 128 -0.05 16.87 20.03
N PRO A 129 0.69 17.94 19.71
CA PRO A 129 0.13 19.29 19.72
C PRO A 129 -1.05 19.41 18.75
N VAL A 130 -2.10 20.10 19.17
CA VAL A 130 -3.23 20.44 18.31
C VAL A 130 -2.78 21.45 17.25
N VAL A 131 -3.12 21.19 15.99
CA VAL A 131 -2.74 22.04 14.84
C VAL A 131 -3.85 23.02 14.51
N ASP A 132 -5.11 22.55 14.51
CA ASP A 132 -6.27 23.35 14.15
C ASP A 132 -6.69 24.31 15.29
N THR A 133 -7.40 25.38 14.90
CA THR A 133 -8.02 26.23 15.89
C THR A 133 -9.25 25.54 16.48
N ILE A 134 -9.21 25.24 17.78
CA ILE A 134 -10.31 24.59 18.48
C ILE A 134 -11.34 25.65 18.93
N LYS A 135 -12.61 25.37 18.66
CA LYS A 135 -13.74 26.14 19.13
C LYS A 135 -14.55 25.32 20.13
N GLN A 136 -14.80 25.88 21.28
CA GLN A 136 -15.82 25.34 22.20
C GLN A 136 -17.17 25.94 21.77
N VAL A 137 -18.17 25.10 21.61
CA VAL A 137 -19.52 25.51 21.14
C VAL A 137 -20.58 25.08 22.15
N ASP A 138 -21.70 25.80 22.20
CA ASP A 138 -22.89 25.42 22.93
C ASP A 138 -23.74 24.38 22.17
N ALA A 139 -24.92 24.01 22.73
CA ALA A 139 -25.84 23.05 22.11
C ALA A 139 -26.42 23.52 20.77
N GLN A 140 -26.40 24.83 20.49
CA GLN A 140 -26.83 25.44 19.23
C GLN A 140 -25.71 25.62 18.21
N GLN A 141 -24.52 25.05 18.47
CA GLN A 141 -23.31 25.19 17.64
C GLN A 141 -22.76 26.63 17.56
N ILE A 142 -23.09 27.49 18.55
CA ILE A 142 -22.56 28.85 18.66
C ILE A 142 -21.24 28.79 19.41
N VAL A 143 -20.21 29.48 18.90
CA VAL A 143 -18.89 29.53 19.56
C VAL A 143 -18.97 30.29 20.85
N VAL A 144 -18.66 29.62 21.98
CA VAL A 144 -18.61 30.22 23.33
C VAL A 144 -17.19 30.55 23.78
N ASN A 145 -16.20 29.83 23.27
CA ASN A 145 -14.79 30.05 23.63
C ASN A 145 -13.84 29.55 22.54
N THR A 146 -12.65 30.14 22.48
CA THR A 146 -11.53 29.69 21.66
C THR A 146 -10.32 29.48 22.57
N PRO A 147 -10.06 28.24 23.03
CA PRO A 147 -8.93 27.96 23.92
C PRO A 147 -7.59 28.29 23.27
N ASP A 148 -6.60 28.64 24.07
CA ASP A 148 -5.23 28.79 23.59
C ASP A 148 -4.69 27.44 23.10
N ARG A 149 -4.45 27.35 21.79
CA ARG A 149 -3.96 26.14 21.14
C ARG A 149 -2.62 25.66 21.69
N SER A 150 -1.77 26.56 22.19
CA SER A 150 -0.45 26.21 22.72
C SER A 150 -0.53 25.35 23.98
N ALA A 151 -1.67 25.40 24.69
CA ALA A 151 -1.96 24.62 25.89
C ALA A 151 -2.76 23.32 25.58
N LEU A 152 -3.07 23.05 24.32
CA LEU A 152 -3.89 21.90 23.92
C LEU A 152 -3.07 20.79 23.31
N MET A 153 -3.31 19.56 23.79
CA MET A 153 -2.72 18.34 23.24
C MET A 153 -3.82 17.36 22.82
N ALA A 154 -3.67 16.77 21.65
CA ALA A 154 -4.52 15.67 21.19
C ALA A 154 -3.96 14.35 21.70
N VAL A 155 -4.68 13.72 22.61
CA VAL A 155 -4.27 12.48 23.26
C VAL A 155 -4.42 11.30 22.31
N GLN A 156 -3.42 10.43 22.32
CA GLN A 156 -3.38 9.18 21.56
C GLN A 156 -3.31 7.99 22.53
N THR A 157 -3.04 6.82 22.00
CA THR A 157 -2.57 5.65 22.73
C THR A 157 -1.25 5.16 22.10
N PRO A 158 -0.33 4.53 22.86
CA PRO A 158 -0.51 3.94 24.20
C PRO A 158 -0.70 4.97 25.30
N GLN A 159 -1.52 4.58 26.29
CA GLN A 159 -1.57 5.20 27.59
C GLN A 159 -0.97 4.21 28.59
N ALA A 160 0.13 4.57 29.21
CA ALA A 160 0.92 3.67 30.03
C ALA A 160 0.88 4.08 31.52
N PHE A 161 0.80 3.07 32.38
CA PHE A 161 0.64 3.27 33.83
C PHE A 161 1.29 2.13 34.63
N ASP A 162 1.57 2.40 35.91
CA ASP A 162 1.71 1.33 36.90
C ASP A 162 0.38 0.60 37.03
N VAL A 163 0.40 -0.74 37.02
CA VAL A 163 -0.84 -1.54 37.09
C VAL A 163 -1.62 -1.27 38.38
N SER A 164 -0.94 -1.12 39.51
CA SER A 164 -1.57 -0.77 40.79
C SER A 164 -2.28 0.58 40.76
N LEU A 165 -1.69 1.59 40.10
CA LEU A 165 -2.26 2.92 39.94
C LEU A 165 -3.54 2.87 39.10
N ILE A 166 -3.46 2.28 37.92
CA ILE A 166 -4.61 2.28 36.99
C ILE A 166 -5.75 1.37 37.47
N ARG A 167 -5.47 0.24 38.13
CA ARG A 167 -6.51 -0.56 38.80
C ARG A 167 -7.26 0.27 39.84
N ARG A 168 -6.57 0.96 40.75
CA ARG A 168 -7.18 1.85 41.73
C ARG A 168 -8.04 2.94 41.08
N ALA A 169 -7.58 3.51 39.95
CA ALA A 169 -8.34 4.54 39.26
C ALA A 169 -9.65 3.98 38.66
N HIS A 170 -9.61 2.78 38.09
CA HIS A 170 -10.80 2.09 37.59
C HIS A 170 -11.77 1.71 38.75
N GLU A 171 -11.28 1.18 39.85
CA GLU A 171 -12.09 0.83 41.03
C GLU A 171 -12.82 2.05 41.61
N SER A 172 -12.11 3.17 41.76
CA SER A 172 -12.72 4.43 42.21
C SER A 172 -13.80 4.90 41.27
N ALA A 173 -13.50 4.94 39.96
CA ALA A 173 -14.46 5.33 38.92
C ALA A 173 -15.73 4.44 38.94
N MET A 174 -15.56 3.13 39.06
CA MET A 174 -16.68 2.18 39.14
C MET A 174 -17.52 2.41 40.38
N SER A 175 -16.90 2.63 41.54
CA SER A 175 -17.63 2.88 42.80
C SER A 175 -18.44 4.18 42.78
N GLU A 176 -17.99 5.16 41.98
CA GLU A 176 -18.65 6.46 41.82
C GLU A 176 -19.62 6.52 40.62
N GLY A 177 -19.73 5.43 39.83
CA GLY A 177 -20.53 5.41 38.61
C GLY A 177 -19.99 6.36 37.52
N PHE A 178 -18.69 6.66 37.57
CA PHE A 178 -18.04 7.58 36.63
C PHE A 178 -17.55 6.85 35.40
N THR A 179 -17.82 7.41 34.20
CA THR A 179 -17.28 6.95 32.96
C THR A 179 -16.34 7.99 32.36
N GLY A 180 -15.05 7.64 32.29
CA GLY A 180 -14.02 8.49 31.70
C GLY A 180 -14.04 8.43 30.15
N THR A 181 -13.45 9.44 29.52
CA THR A 181 -13.26 9.46 28.05
C THR A 181 -12.09 8.59 27.62
N ASP A 182 -11.08 8.43 28.49
CA ASP A 182 -9.89 7.61 28.31
C ASP A 182 -9.36 7.15 29.69
N ASP A 183 -8.26 6.38 29.71
CA ASP A 183 -7.69 5.84 30.95
C ASP A 183 -6.98 6.93 31.76
N ALA A 184 -6.40 7.91 31.10
CA ALA A 184 -5.76 9.07 31.74
C ALA A 184 -6.74 9.85 32.60
N SER A 185 -7.97 10.08 32.12
CA SER A 185 -9.00 10.82 32.85
C SER A 185 -9.41 10.17 34.18
N LEU A 186 -9.27 8.84 34.30
CA LEU A 186 -9.52 8.12 35.55
C LEU A 186 -8.42 8.42 36.60
N VAL A 187 -7.17 8.52 36.16
CA VAL A 187 -6.04 8.88 37.01
C VAL A 187 -6.12 10.35 37.44
N GLU A 188 -6.48 11.25 36.52
CA GLU A 188 -6.72 12.67 36.80
C GLU A 188 -7.83 12.87 37.89
N ARG A 189 -8.89 12.04 37.81
CA ARG A 189 -9.97 12.08 38.81
C ARG A 189 -9.51 11.72 40.21
N LEU A 190 -8.48 10.89 40.37
CA LEU A 190 -7.83 10.64 41.66
C LEU A 190 -7.00 11.84 42.17
N GLY A 191 -6.94 12.92 41.41
CA GLY A 191 -6.09 14.08 41.73
C GLY A 191 -4.60 13.82 41.47
N LEU A 192 -4.25 12.80 40.71
CA LEU A 192 -2.87 12.43 40.43
C LEU A 192 -2.42 12.98 39.05
N PRO A 193 -1.14 13.37 38.92
CA PRO A 193 -0.64 13.94 37.70
C PRO A 193 -0.51 12.87 36.58
N VAL A 194 -0.91 13.23 35.38
CA VAL A 194 -0.69 12.44 34.18
C VAL A 194 0.37 13.10 33.30
N ARG A 195 1.44 12.38 33.00
CA ARG A 195 2.52 12.85 32.10
C ARG A 195 2.21 12.53 30.65
N LEU A 196 2.22 13.58 29.81
CA LEU A 196 2.16 13.42 28.38
C LEU A 196 3.55 13.19 27.80
N THR A 197 3.64 12.30 26.82
CA THR A 197 4.85 12.01 26.04
C THR A 197 4.60 12.34 24.58
N GLN A 198 5.67 12.59 23.83
CA GLN A 198 5.56 12.87 22.41
C GLN A 198 5.02 11.65 21.65
N GLY A 199 3.84 11.79 21.07
CA GLY A 199 3.24 10.84 20.13
C GLY A 199 3.73 11.04 18.69
N SER A 200 3.01 10.44 17.74
CA SER A 200 3.31 10.56 16.31
C SER A 200 2.08 10.97 15.51
N ARG A 201 2.27 11.81 14.48
CA ARG A 201 1.18 12.18 13.56
C ARG A 201 0.72 11.01 12.70
N THR A 202 1.58 10.01 12.50
CA THR A 202 1.23 8.78 11.78
C THR A 202 0.41 7.82 12.64
N ASN A 203 0.43 7.97 13.98
CA ASN A 203 -0.31 7.13 14.91
C ASN A 203 -1.81 7.51 14.95
N ILE A 204 -2.43 7.54 13.76
CA ILE A 204 -3.85 7.86 13.60
C ILE A 204 -4.72 6.69 14.08
N LYS A 205 -5.96 7.01 14.48
CA LYS A 205 -6.98 6.01 14.81
C LYS A 205 -7.87 5.78 13.59
N LEU A 206 -7.89 4.58 13.06
CA LEU A 206 -8.78 4.23 11.96
C LEU A 206 -10.24 4.28 12.42
N THR A 207 -10.98 5.28 11.95
CA THR A 207 -12.39 5.51 12.30
C THR A 207 -13.30 5.65 11.09
N THR A 208 -12.78 6.07 9.97
CA THR A 208 -13.47 6.29 8.70
C THR A 208 -12.70 5.61 7.55
N PRO A 209 -13.33 5.40 6.36
CA PRO A 209 -12.62 4.90 5.18
C PRO A 209 -11.44 5.78 4.74
N GLU A 210 -11.54 7.09 4.93
CA GLU A 210 -10.46 8.03 4.60
C GLU A 210 -9.22 7.80 5.47
N ASP A 211 -9.42 7.40 6.75
CA ASP A 211 -8.30 7.05 7.64
C ASP A 211 -7.52 5.83 7.12
N VAL A 212 -8.20 4.87 6.45
CA VAL A 212 -7.55 3.72 5.82
C VAL A 212 -6.64 4.18 4.68
N ASN A 213 -7.14 5.03 3.79
CA ASN A 213 -6.33 5.59 2.69
C ASN A 213 -5.12 6.36 3.22
N MET A 214 -5.32 7.13 4.30
CA MET A 214 -4.23 7.86 4.96
C MET A 214 -3.20 6.91 5.59
N ALA A 215 -3.65 5.84 6.25
CA ALA A 215 -2.78 4.82 6.81
C ALA A 215 -1.97 4.09 5.74
N GLU A 216 -2.59 3.77 4.61
CA GLU A 216 -1.89 3.20 3.45
C GLU A 216 -0.82 4.13 2.89
N ALA A 217 -1.09 5.43 2.87
CA ALA A 217 -0.11 6.43 2.47
C ALA A 217 1.06 6.52 3.47
N PHE A 218 0.80 6.44 4.79
CA PHE A 218 1.84 6.47 5.82
C PHE A 218 2.70 5.20 5.88
N LEU A 219 2.16 4.06 5.52
CA LEU A 219 2.93 2.82 5.42
C LEU A 219 3.99 2.87 4.30
N GLY A 220 4.18 4.04 3.74
CA GLY A 220 4.96 4.25 2.54
C GLY A 220 4.19 3.62 1.39
N SER A 221 3.83 4.37 0.40
CA SER A 221 3.68 3.72 -0.87
C SER A 221 5.07 3.12 -1.16
N ASP A 222 5.15 1.80 -1.30
CA ASP A 222 5.55 1.38 -2.62
C ASP A 222 4.59 2.11 -3.57
N TYR A 223 4.85 3.40 -3.87
CA TYR A 223 4.29 4.01 -5.06
C TYR A 223 4.70 3.04 -6.13
N PRO A 224 3.73 2.40 -6.80
CA PRO A 224 4.10 1.51 -7.86
C PRO A 224 5.08 2.30 -8.70
N ALA A 225 6.33 1.83 -8.72
CA ALA A 225 7.40 2.63 -9.28
C ALA A 225 7.02 2.88 -10.73
N LEU A 226 6.73 4.14 -11.05
CA LEU A 226 6.47 4.52 -12.43
C LEU A 226 7.81 4.48 -13.17
N ARG A 227 7.94 3.55 -14.09
CA ARG A 227 9.13 3.34 -14.89
C ARG A 227 8.86 3.68 -16.32
N VAL A 228 9.82 4.30 -16.98
CA VAL A 228 9.76 4.61 -18.41
C VAL A 228 10.84 3.83 -19.11
N GLY A 229 10.48 3.20 -20.23
CA GLY A 229 11.44 2.55 -21.09
C GLY A 229 11.31 3.05 -22.52
N GLN A 230 12.41 3.04 -23.23
CA GLN A 230 12.52 3.34 -24.65
C GLN A 230 13.15 2.15 -25.37
N GLY A 231 12.64 1.82 -26.56
CA GLY A 231 13.22 0.85 -27.45
C GLY A 231 13.34 1.43 -28.86
N TYR A 232 14.34 0.95 -29.58
CA TYR A 232 14.60 1.26 -30.98
C TYR A 232 15.05 -0.01 -31.67
N ASP A 233 14.46 -0.30 -32.84
CA ASP A 233 14.90 -1.42 -33.67
C ASP A 233 14.84 -1.05 -35.16
N VAL A 234 15.62 -1.76 -35.97
CA VAL A 234 15.71 -1.54 -37.41
C VAL A 234 15.93 -2.87 -38.13
N HIS A 235 15.16 -3.10 -39.21
CA HIS A 235 15.30 -4.26 -40.07
C HIS A 235 15.41 -3.85 -41.52
N ARG A 236 16.24 -4.62 -42.30
CA ARG A 236 16.42 -4.42 -43.71
C ARG A 236 15.21 -4.96 -44.50
N LEU A 237 14.80 -4.27 -45.55
CA LEU A 237 13.83 -4.74 -46.52
C LEU A 237 14.48 -5.69 -47.54
N VAL A 238 13.85 -6.85 -47.77
CA VAL A 238 14.31 -7.88 -48.68
C VAL A 238 13.14 -8.48 -49.46
N GLU A 239 13.42 -9.12 -50.57
CA GLU A 239 12.45 -9.90 -51.37
C GLU A 239 12.06 -11.20 -50.64
N ASP A 240 10.98 -11.84 -51.07
CA ASP A 240 10.50 -13.14 -50.59
C ASP A 240 10.20 -13.23 -49.07
N ARG A 241 9.87 -12.11 -48.46
CA ARG A 241 9.42 -12.03 -47.08
C ARG A 241 8.12 -11.24 -46.98
N ASP A 242 7.28 -11.62 -46.03
CA ASP A 242 6.09 -10.84 -45.65
C ASP A 242 6.50 -9.60 -44.83
N LEU A 243 5.83 -8.48 -45.05
CA LEU A 243 5.94 -7.32 -44.20
C LEU A 243 4.92 -7.43 -43.05
N ILE A 244 5.41 -7.68 -41.84
CA ILE A 244 4.60 -7.79 -40.64
C ILE A 244 4.95 -6.63 -39.68
N LEU A 245 3.94 -5.86 -39.25
CA LEU A 245 4.10 -4.74 -38.33
C LEU A 245 2.98 -4.76 -37.28
N CYS A 246 3.31 -4.78 -36.01
CA CYS A 246 2.38 -4.98 -34.90
C CYS A 246 1.43 -6.17 -35.13
N GLY A 247 1.96 -7.29 -35.65
CA GLY A 247 1.19 -8.49 -35.93
C GLY A 247 0.26 -8.39 -37.14
N VAL A 248 0.30 -7.28 -37.92
CA VAL A 248 -0.49 -7.09 -39.16
C VAL A 248 0.35 -7.35 -40.38
N LYS A 249 -0.10 -8.25 -41.23
CA LYS A 249 0.50 -8.45 -42.56
C LYS A 249 0.11 -7.30 -43.51
N VAL A 250 1.08 -6.46 -43.81
CA VAL A 250 0.91 -5.31 -44.71
C VAL A 250 1.28 -5.70 -46.14
N PRO A 251 0.39 -5.58 -47.14
CA PRO A 251 0.71 -5.88 -48.51
C PRO A 251 1.85 -5.00 -49.06
N HIS A 252 2.97 -5.63 -49.39
CA HIS A 252 4.14 -4.99 -49.98
C HIS A 252 4.99 -6.02 -50.73
N THR A 253 5.79 -5.58 -51.67
CA THR A 253 6.68 -6.46 -52.47
C THR A 253 7.92 -6.91 -51.70
N LEU A 254 8.28 -6.16 -50.65
CA LEU A 254 9.41 -6.45 -49.76
C LEU A 254 8.90 -6.67 -48.34
N GLY A 255 9.59 -7.55 -47.60
CA GLY A 255 9.36 -7.74 -46.17
C GLY A 255 10.64 -7.56 -45.37
N LEU A 256 10.57 -7.64 -44.05
CA LEU A 256 11.70 -7.41 -43.17
C LEU A 256 12.54 -8.67 -42.95
N LEU A 257 13.86 -8.51 -42.98
CA LEU A 257 14.83 -9.57 -42.72
C LEU A 257 15.07 -9.67 -41.21
N GLY A 258 14.86 -10.85 -40.65
CA GLY A 258 15.16 -11.18 -39.27
C GLY A 258 14.99 -12.66 -38.97
N HIS A 259 15.34 -13.08 -37.75
CA HIS A 259 15.27 -14.46 -37.30
C HIS A 259 13.82 -14.91 -37.01
N SER A 260 13.00 -14.01 -36.45
CA SER A 260 11.56 -14.16 -36.24
C SER A 260 10.75 -13.77 -37.49
N ASP A 261 9.51 -13.31 -37.32
CA ASP A 261 8.74 -12.62 -38.36
C ASP A 261 9.24 -11.18 -38.61
N ALA A 262 10.28 -10.75 -37.92
CA ALA A 262 10.96 -9.45 -38.04
C ALA A 262 10.05 -8.23 -37.86
N ASP A 263 9.06 -8.32 -36.97
CA ASP A 263 8.19 -7.21 -36.62
C ASP A 263 8.95 -6.16 -35.81
N VAL A 264 9.59 -5.25 -36.52
CA VAL A 264 10.44 -4.19 -35.93
C VAL A 264 9.71 -3.30 -34.91
N ALA A 265 8.39 -3.13 -35.08
CA ALA A 265 7.59 -2.31 -34.19
C ALA A 265 7.37 -3.00 -32.83
N LEU A 266 7.11 -4.30 -32.82
CA LEU A 266 6.99 -5.09 -31.61
C LEU A 266 8.33 -5.31 -30.93
N HIS A 267 9.42 -5.45 -31.67
CA HIS A 267 10.76 -5.55 -31.12
C HIS A 267 11.11 -4.28 -30.35
N ALA A 268 10.92 -3.11 -30.94
CA ALA A 268 11.13 -1.84 -30.25
C ALA A 268 10.24 -1.70 -28.99
N LEU A 269 8.98 -2.17 -29.04
CA LEU A 269 8.09 -2.13 -27.88
C LEU A 269 8.57 -3.09 -26.77
N MET A 270 8.99 -4.30 -27.10
CA MET A 270 9.52 -5.26 -26.12
C MET A 270 10.80 -4.74 -25.47
N ASP A 271 11.70 -4.12 -26.22
CA ASP A 271 12.90 -3.48 -25.66
C ASP A 271 12.55 -2.33 -24.73
N ALA A 272 11.55 -1.50 -25.08
CA ALA A 272 11.06 -0.49 -24.17
C ALA A 272 10.54 -1.08 -22.85
N MET A 273 9.78 -2.17 -22.91
CA MET A 273 9.22 -2.86 -21.73
C MET A 273 10.31 -3.47 -20.86
N LEU A 274 11.26 -4.18 -21.45
CA LEU A 274 12.39 -4.80 -20.73
C LEU A 274 13.32 -3.74 -20.14
N GLY A 275 13.61 -2.68 -20.90
CA GLY A 275 14.42 -1.54 -20.46
C GLY A 275 13.81 -0.80 -19.27
N ALA A 276 12.49 -0.58 -19.26
CA ALA A 276 11.78 0.01 -18.14
C ALA A 276 12.00 -0.77 -16.84
N MET A 277 12.14 -2.08 -16.93
CA MET A 277 12.36 -2.99 -15.81
C MET A 277 13.83 -3.30 -15.52
N ALA A 278 14.76 -2.70 -16.26
CA ALA A 278 16.20 -2.99 -16.19
C ALA A 278 16.53 -4.50 -16.43
N LEU A 279 15.76 -5.17 -17.29
CA LEU A 279 15.92 -6.59 -17.60
C LEU A 279 16.80 -6.85 -18.82
N GLY A 280 17.34 -5.81 -19.46
CA GLY A 280 18.12 -5.88 -20.69
C GLY A 280 17.25 -5.67 -21.93
N ASP A 281 17.49 -6.44 -22.98
CA ASP A 281 16.86 -6.33 -24.30
C ASP A 281 16.29 -7.69 -24.76
N ILE A 282 15.62 -7.68 -25.91
CA ILE A 282 15.05 -8.91 -26.50
C ILE A 282 16.13 -9.93 -26.87
N GLY A 283 17.33 -9.50 -27.26
CA GLY A 283 18.43 -10.40 -27.61
C GLY A 283 18.90 -11.26 -26.42
N LYS A 284 18.83 -10.74 -25.20
CA LYS A 284 19.12 -11.48 -23.99
C LYS A 284 18.08 -12.57 -23.70
N HIS A 285 16.81 -12.31 -23.98
CA HIS A 285 15.69 -13.23 -23.68
C HIS A 285 15.38 -14.19 -24.84
N PHE A 286 15.63 -13.76 -26.05
CA PHE A 286 15.33 -14.51 -27.30
C PHE A 286 16.51 -14.48 -28.26
N PRO A 287 17.63 -15.14 -27.90
CA PRO A 287 18.84 -15.07 -28.71
C PRO A 287 18.63 -15.69 -30.13
N ASP A 288 19.15 -15.03 -31.15
CA ASP A 288 19.06 -15.45 -32.53
C ASP A 288 19.74 -16.82 -32.80
N THR A 289 20.57 -17.29 -31.89
CA THR A 289 21.22 -18.59 -31.94
C THR A 289 20.30 -19.75 -31.53
N ASP A 290 19.13 -19.47 -30.97
CA ASP A 290 18.19 -20.47 -30.50
C ASP A 290 17.13 -20.77 -31.54
N GLU A 291 17.21 -21.97 -32.15
CA GLU A 291 16.28 -22.44 -33.18
C GLU A 291 14.80 -22.43 -32.77
N ARG A 292 14.49 -22.40 -31.47
CA ARG A 292 13.10 -22.29 -30.95
C ARG A 292 12.40 -21.01 -31.41
N TYR A 293 13.17 -19.97 -31.69
CA TYR A 293 12.63 -18.65 -32.04
C TYR A 293 12.65 -18.41 -33.58
N ARG A 294 13.15 -19.35 -34.36
CA ARG A 294 13.20 -19.21 -35.80
C ARG A 294 11.81 -19.15 -36.44
N GLY A 295 11.50 -18.04 -37.10
CA GLY A 295 10.19 -17.80 -37.73
C GLY A 295 9.04 -17.62 -36.74
N ILE A 296 9.33 -17.46 -35.46
CA ILE A 296 8.28 -17.23 -34.44
C ILE A 296 7.60 -15.88 -34.67
N SER A 297 6.30 -15.82 -34.39
CA SER A 297 5.58 -14.54 -34.38
C SER A 297 6.00 -13.66 -33.21
N SER A 298 6.35 -12.42 -33.48
CA SER A 298 6.71 -11.42 -32.45
C SER A 298 5.55 -11.09 -31.48
N MET A 299 4.30 -11.36 -31.88
CA MET A 299 3.16 -11.31 -30.97
C MET A 299 3.27 -12.34 -29.83
N LYS A 300 3.81 -13.54 -30.11
CA LYS A 300 4.08 -14.56 -29.07
C LYS A 300 5.21 -14.11 -28.14
N LEU A 301 6.25 -13.51 -28.71
CA LEU A 301 7.36 -12.95 -27.92
C LEU A 301 6.86 -11.82 -27.01
N LEU A 302 6.01 -10.94 -27.51
CA LEU A 302 5.37 -9.88 -26.73
C LEU A 302 4.56 -10.45 -25.56
N THR A 303 3.78 -11.53 -25.80
CA THR A 303 3.04 -12.21 -24.73
C THR A 303 3.96 -12.75 -23.63
N HIS A 304 5.14 -13.28 -24.02
CA HIS A 304 6.14 -13.74 -23.06
C HIS A 304 6.72 -12.58 -22.23
N VAL A 305 7.07 -11.45 -22.86
CA VAL A 305 7.56 -10.27 -22.17
C VAL A 305 6.49 -9.72 -21.19
N VAL A 306 5.22 -9.70 -21.59
CA VAL A 306 4.12 -9.33 -20.67
C VAL A 306 4.05 -10.26 -19.47
N SER A 307 4.24 -11.57 -19.64
CA SER A 307 4.27 -12.53 -18.55
C SER A 307 5.47 -12.28 -17.61
N LEU A 308 6.63 -11.98 -18.17
CA LEU A 308 7.84 -11.65 -17.42
C LEU A 308 7.63 -10.37 -16.55
N LEU A 309 6.97 -9.34 -17.10
CA LEU A 309 6.63 -8.16 -16.33
C LEU A 309 5.69 -8.51 -15.14
N LYS A 310 4.70 -9.39 -15.36
CA LYS A 310 3.78 -9.84 -14.29
C LYS A 310 4.53 -10.58 -13.16
N GLU A 311 5.52 -11.41 -13.49
CA GLU A 311 6.38 -12.08 -12.50
C GLU A 311 7.12 -11.07 -11.63
N HIS A 312 7.50 -9.92 -12.20
CA HIS A 312 8.13 -8.80 -11.49
C HIS A 312 7.11 -7.83 -10.87
N ARG A 313 5.82 -8.21 -10.74
CA ARG A 313 4.72 -7.39 -10.22
C ARG A 313 4.58 -6.06 -10.98
N ALA A 314 4.84 -6.09 -12.29
CA ALA A 314 4.82 -4.91 -13.14
C ALA A 314 3.79 -5.07 -14.27
N ARG A 315 3.27 -3.94 -14.77
CA ARG A 315 2.37 -3.89 -15.90
C ARG A 315 2.58 -2.62 -16.71
N VAL A 316 2.42 -2.71 -18.02
CA VAL A 316 2.38 -1.53 -18.88
C VAL A 316 1.12 -0.72 -18.56
N THR A 317 1.24 0.61 -18.55
CA THR A 317 0.11 1.53 -18.35
C THR A 317 -0.27 2.29 -19.61
N ASN A 318 0.71 2.59 -20.48
CA ASN A 318 0.50 3.09 -21.83
C ASN A 318 1.73 2.84 -22.68
N CYS A 319 1.58 2.90 -24.00
CA CYS A 319 2.69 2.90 -24.95
C CYS A 319 2.42 3.76 -26.18
N ASP A 320 3.51 4.23 -26.78
CA ASP A 320 3.53 4.99 -28.04
C ASP A 320 4.59 4.41 -28.95
N VAL A 321 4.18 3.91 -30.11
CA VAL A 321 5.06 3.28 -31.12
C VAL A 321 5.07 4.14 -32.35
N THR A 322 6.26 4.51 -32.83
CA THR A 322 6.46 5.24 -34.06
C THR A 322 7.17 4.34 -35.09
N ILE A 323 6.55 4.09 -36.23
CA ILE A 323 7.13 3.32 -37.33
C ILE A 323 7.63 4.31 -38.36
N VAL A 324 8.90 4.18 -38.77
CA VAL A 324 9.54 5.04 -39.75
C VAL A 324 9.70 4.23 -41.06
N ALA A 325 8.87 4.55 -42.06
CA ALA A 325 8.83 3.82 -43.33
C ALA A 325 8.46 4.74 -44.48
N GLN A 326 9.26 4.77 -45.54
CA GLN A 326 8.93 5.53 -46.75
C GLN A 326 7.77 4.91 -47.52
N LYS A 327 7.71 3.59 -47.60
CA LYS A 327 6.65 2.76 -48.18
C LYS A 327 6.51 1.46 -47.39
N PRO A 328 5.30 0.81 -47.40
CA PRO A 328 4.02 1.30 -47.94
C PRO A 328 3.36 2.37 -47.05
N LYS A 329 2.23 2.95 -47.49
CA LYS A 329 1.41 3.81 -46.62
C LYS A 329 0.75 2.97 -45.55
N LEU A 330 1.06 3.23 -44.27
CA LEU A 330 0.61 2.41 -43.13
C LEU A 330 -0.71 2.86 -42.54
N LEU A 331 -1.19 4.06 -42.86
CA LEU A 331 -2.40 4.63 -42.27
C LEU A 331 -3.63 3.68 -42.25
N PRO A 332 -3.93 2.92 -43.31
CA PRO A 332 -5.09 2.01 -43.29
C PRO A 332 -4.94 0.84 -42.32
N TYR A 333 -3.74 0.50 -41.88
CA TYR A 333 -3.43 -0.65 -41.03
C TYR A 333 -3.28 -0.26 -39.54
N ILE A 334 -3.07 1.01 -39.26
CA ILE A 334 -2.86 1.53 -37.88
C ILE A 334 -3.97 1.11 -36.91
N PRO A 335 -5.28 1.17 -37.26
CA PRO A 335 -6.31 0.75 -36.32
C PRO A 335 -6.16 -0.70 -35.87
N GLN A 336 -5.84 -1.64 -36.79
CA GLN A 336 -5.64 -3.04 -36.45
C GLN A 336 -4.34 -3.26 -35.65
N MET A 337 -3.27 -2.54 -35.98
CA MET A 337 -2.00 -2.57 -35.24
C MET A 337 -2.21 -2.16 -33.78
N ARG A 338 -2.93 -1.07 -33.55
CA ARG A 338 -3.30 -0.62 -32.21
C ARG A 338 -4.12 -1.65 -31.45
N GLN A 339 -5.09 -2.27 -32.12
CA GLN A 339 -5.95 -3.29 -31.50
C GLN A 339 -5.12 -4.51 -31.06
N ASN A 340 -4.25 -5.02 -31.92
CA ASN A 340 -3.39 -6.17 -31.61
C ASN A 340 -2.48 -5.89 -30.38
N VAL A 341 -1.87 -4.71 -30.33
CA VAL A 341 -1.02 -4.31 -29.21
C VAL A 341 -1.85 -4.13 -27.94
N ALA A 342 -3.01 -3.48 -28.01
CA ALA A 342 -3.89 -3.28 -26.87
C ALA A 342 -4.35 -4.61 -26.24
N GLU A 343 -4.74 -5.58 -27.07
CA GLU A 343 -5.12 -6.93 -26.64
C GLU A 343 -3.95 -7.65 -25.98
N ALA A 344 -2.77 -7.65 -26.59
CA ALA A 344 -1.59 -8.31 -26.04
C ALA A 344 -1.17 -7.73 -24.68
N LEU A 345 -1.27 -6.42 -24.52
CA LEU A 345 -0.93 -5.72 -23.28
C LEU A 345 -2.08 -5.70 -22.25
N SER A 346 -3.28 -6.16 -22.64
CA SER A 346 -4.51 -6.04 -21.84
C SER A 346 -4.80 -4.58 -21.45
N LEU A 347 -4.65 -3.65 -22.39
CA LEU A 347 -4.86 -2.21 -22.21
C LEU A 347 -6.11 -1.73 -22.97
N PRO A 348 -6.81 -0.72 -22.46
CA PRO A 348 -7.78 0.04 -23.24
C PRO A 348 -7.11 0.70 -24.45
N LEU A 349 -7.85 0.82 -25.56
CA LEU A 349 -7.31 1.33 -26.84
C LEU A 349 -6.80 2.77 -26.76
N ASP A 350 -7.33 3.59 -25.86
CA ASP A 350 -6.92 4.97 -25.61
C ASP A 350 -5.54 5.10 -24.93
N ARG A 351 -4.98 3.98 -24.45
CA ARG A 351 -3.64 3.90 -23.85
C ARG A 351 -2.57 3.32 -24.76
N VAL A 352 -2.95 2.99 -26.01
CA VAL A 352 -2.06 2.46 -27.02
C VAL A 352 -2.06 3.35 -28.25
N ASN A 353 -0.93 3.92 -28.57
CA ASN A 353 -0.76 4.65 -29.81
C ASN A 353 0.23 3.92 -30.73
N VAL A 354 -0.11 3.86 -32.01
CA VAL A 354 0.77 3.47 -33.11
C VAL A 354 0.63 4.53 -34.20
N LYS A 355 1.74 5.07 -34.65
CA LYS A 355 1.80 6.06 -35.70
C LYS A 355 2.92 5.76 -36.67
N ALA A 356 2.84 6.29 -37.87
CA ALA A 356 3.86 6.09 -38.91
C ALA A 356 4.26 7.46 -39.48
N THR A 357 5.54 7.56 -39.85
CA THR A 357 6.10 8.75 -40.51
C THR A 357 7.06 8.32 -41.62
N THR A 358 7.33 9.24 -42.55
CA THR A 358 8.41 9.11 -43.53
C THR A 358 9.62 9.90 -43.05
N THR A 359 10.76 9.72 -43.71
CA THR A 359 11.96 10.53 -43.52
C THR A 359 12.14 11.58 -44.64
N GLU A 360 11.10 11.85 -45.42
CA GLU A 360 11.14 12.78 -46.54
C GLU A 360 12.28 12.41 -47.55
N HIS A 361 12.39 11.13 -47.85
CA HIS A 361 13.44 10.52 -48.68
C HIS A 361 14.88 10.61 -48.14
N LEU A 362 15.07 11.00 -46.90
CA LEU A 362 16.36 11.01 -46.22
C LEU A 362 16.65 9.63 -45.57
N SER A 363 17.92 9.34 -45.29
CA SER A 363 18.43 8.15 -44.64
C SER A 363 18.09 6.82 -45.37
N PHE A 364 18.32 5.67 -44.74
CA PHE A 364 18.06 4.35 -45.30
C PHE A 364 16.56 4.06 -45.45
N GLU A 365 15.72 4.59 -44.54
CA GLU A 365 14.26 4.45 -44.66
C GLU A 365 13.75 5.20 -45.88
N GLY A 366 14.26 6.42 -46.13
CA GLY A 366 13.91 7.22 -47.29
C GLY A 366 14.31 6.57 -48.62
N ARG A 367 15.41 5.80 -48.65
CA ARG A 367 15.85 5.01 -49.78
C ARG A 367 15.17 3.63 -49.89
N GLN A 368 14.25 3.31 -48.96
CA GLN A 368 13.53 2.05 -48.87
C GLN A 368 14.47 0.83 -48.69
N GLU A 369 15.57 0.99 -47.98
CA GLU A 369 16.52 -0.07 -47.65
C GLU A 369 16.12 -0.84 -46.37
N GLY A 370 15.31 -0.21 -45.52
CA GLY A 370 14.85 -0.76 -44.26
C GLY A 370 13.69 0.03 -43.66
N ILE A 371 13.14 -0.49 -42.58
CA ILE A 371 12.16 0.15 -41.71
C ILE A 371 12.73 0.18 -40.30
N SER A 372 12.59 1.31 -39.63
CA SER A 372 12.89 1.43 -38.19
C SER A 372 11.64 1.70 -37.36
N ALA A 373 11.71 1.39 -36.08
CA ALA A 373 10.67 1.72 -35.14
C ALA A 373 11.26 2.22 -33.81
N GLN A 374 10.53 3.12 -33.19
CA GLN A 374 10.79 3.60 -31.82
C GLN A 374 9.56 3.34 -30.97
N ALA A 375 9.77 2.92 -29.76
CA ALA A 375 8.70 2.76 -28.80
C ALA A 375 9.07 3.39 -27.46
N ILE A 376 8.08 3.96 -26.80
CA ILE A 376 8.15 4.39 -25.40
C ILE A 376 7.00 3.72 -24.67
N CYS A 377 7.25 3.20 -23.49
CA CYS A 377 6.19 2.71 -22.62
C CYS A 377 6.38 3.18 -21.19
N MET A 378 5.26 3.29 -20.48
CA MET A 378 5.23 3.48 -19.03
C MET A 378 4.81 2.17 -18.38
N VAL A 379 5.59 1.77 -17.37
CA VAL A 379 5.38 0.55 -16.61
C VAL A 379 5.16 0.93 -15.14
N LEU A 380 4.13 0.36 -14.55
CA LEU A 380 3.84 0.47 -13.13
C LEU A 380 4.30 -0.82 -12.47
N GLN A 381 5.25 -0.72 -11.52
CA GLN A 381 5.70 -1.84 -10.71
C GLN A 381 5.15 -1.69 -9.29
N ALA A 382 4.40 -2.69 -8.81
CA ALA A 382 3.80 -2.73 -7.46
C ALA A 382 4.79 -3.19 -6.40
#